data_c926c66340b4ab71c6d22c4d638befa7
#
_entry.id   c926c66340b4ab71c6d22c4d638befa7
#
_cell.length_a   1.000
_cell.length_b   1.000
_cell.length_c   1.000
_cell.angle_alpha   90.00
_cell.angle_beta   90.00
_cell.angle_gamma   90.00
#
_symmetry.space_group_name_H-M   'P 1'
#
loop_
_entity.id
_entity.type
_entity.pdbx_description
1 polymer ?
#
loop_
_entity_poly.entity_id
_entity_poly.type
_entity_poly.pdbx_seq_one_letter_code
_entity_poly.pdbx_strand_id
1 'polypeptide(L)'
;MTAQRYSSAAKFLHWALALALAFQLGLGWQLEHIPKGPLLFAAYQMHKSVGISILLLTLVRIAIRVIYRPPPLMADNPWALLAAKIVHWALYAIMLIGPLTGWMLVSTAKIKVPTLLFGTVPWPHLPIPQGWHEPAENVHGAVGTLLLVLFFLHFLGALRHQFLKDENILGRMLPFMNPAPITKAKAAGLAFLAFFIMWAAHGAGWQYPFSRPKAAPAVETPAPQNGTPVAPVATTAAVPPEEAAQTPDEAEAEKEVSQPLADWSVSPGGKLSFAASWSGQPVNGSFGRWDAAIKFSPDEVENTAIRVTIDLATANTGDSQRDESLKSSDFFNIGAHPKAVFTASGAKALGHDRYQSSGTLDLHGVKRPVTLAYTVKIKKDVAQVGGSTSLDRTSFGVGSGEWASTDQIAAKVGVSFNFSAKRKAAN
;
A
#
# COMPACT_ATOMS: atom_id res chain seq x y z
N MET A 1 45.40 -6.71 37.81
CA MET A 1 44.98 -5.92 36.63
C MET A 1 43.59 -6.37 36.25
N THR A 2 42.58 -5.58 36.56
CA THR A 2 41.17 -5.87 36.15
C THR A 2 41.10 -5.85 34.64
N ALA A 3 40.80 -6.99 34.01
CA ALA A 3 40.56 -7.06 32.58
C ALA A 3 39.47 -6.07 32.24
N GLN A 4 39.81 -5.01 31.49
CA GLN A 4 38.81 -4.02 31.02
C GLN A 4 37.80 -4.73 30.14
N ARG A 5 36.53 -4.74 30.55
CA ARG A 5 35.45 -5.44 29.91
C ARG A 5 34.56 -4.43 29.18
N TYR A 6 33.94 -4.83 28.08
CA TYR A 6 32.84 -4.08 27.49
C TYR A 6 31.63 -4.11 28.43
N SER A 7 30.92 -3.00 28.57
CA SER A 7 29.68 -2.93 29.33
C SER A 7 28.62 -3.85 28.71
N SER A 8 27.69 -4.37 29.52
CA SER A 8 26.60 -5.22 29.01
C SER A 8 25.77 -4.50 27.96
N ALA A 9 25.55 -3.19 28.13
CA ALA A 9 24.86 -2.36 27.15
C ALA A 9 25.61 -2.29 25.80
N ALA A 10 26.95 -2.14 25.83
CA ALA A 10 27.74 -2.12 24.60
C ALA A 10 27.71 -3.47 23.86
N LYS A 11 27.70 -4.60 24.59
CA LYS A 11 27.55 -5.94 24.02
C LYS A 11 26.17 -6.14 23.42
N PHE A 12 25.10 -5.79 24.13
CA PHE A 12 23.73 -5.91 23.66
C PHE A 12 23.51 -5.08 22.40
N LEU A 13 23.90 -3.80 22.39
CA LEU A 13 23.78 -2.94 21.22
C LEU A 13 24.62 -3.42 20.02
N HIS A 14 25.76 -4.06 20.29
CA HIS A 14 26.55 -4.65 19.21
C HIS A 14 25.76 -5.73 18.46
N TRP A 15 25.21 -6.67 19.19
CA TRP A 15 24.48 -7.79 18.58
C TRP A 15 23.13 -7.37 18.03
N ALA A 16 22.42 -6.45 18.69
CA ALA A 16 21.18 -5.89 18.17
C ALA A 16 21.39 -5.19 16.81
N LEU A 17 22.44 -4.36 16.70
CA LEU A 17 22.81 -3.71 15.45
C LEU A 17 23.29 -4.72 14.39
N ALA A 18 24.07 -5.72 14.79
CA ALA A 18 24.53 -6.74 13.85
C ALA A 18 23.36 -7.51 13.23
N LEU A 19 22.38 -7.93 14.03
CA LEU A 19 21.17 -8.62 13.56
C LEU A 19 20.30 -7.71 12.69
N ALA A 20 20.11 -6.45 13.11
CA ALA A 20 19.35 -5.49 12.34
C ALA A 20 20.00 -5.21 10.97
N LEU A 21 21.32 -5.08 10.91
CA LEU A 21 22.07 -4.87 9.67
C LEU A 21 22.01 -6.09 8.74
N ALA A 22 22.11 -7.31 9.29
CA ALA A 22 21.98 -8.53 8.49
C ALA A 22 20.59 -8.64 7.86
N PHE A 23 19.54 -8.41 8.66
CA PHE A 23 18.16 -8.37 8.19
C PHE A 23 17.97 -7.27 7.10
N GLN A 24 18.49 -6.06 7.38
CA GLN A 24 18.38 -4.90 6.49
C GLN A 24 19.04 -5.13 5.12
N LEU A 25 20.20 -5.80 5.09
CA LEU A 25 20.87 -6.19 3.84
C LEU A 25 20.03 -7.18 3.04
N GLY A 26 19.51 -8.23 3.69
CA GLY A 26 18.64 -9.20 3.05
C GLY A 26 17.40 -8.55 2.46
N LEU A 27 16.73 -7.72 3.25
CA LEU A 27 15.54 -6.99 2.82
C LEU A 27 15.87 -5.98 1.71
N GLY A 28 16.97 -5.23 1.83
CA GLY A 28 17.37 -4.23 0.84
C GLY A 28 17.56 -4.82 -0.56
N TRP A 29 18.25 -5.95 -0.67
CA TRP A 29 18.44 -6.64 -1.96
C TRP A 29 17.17 -7.31 -2.47
N GLN A 30 16.29 -7.75 -1.57
CA GLN A 30 15.01 -8.33 -1.95
C GLN A 30 14.06 -7.30 -2.60
N LEU A 31 14.18 -6.00 -2.24
CA LEU A 31 13.32 -4.95 -2.80
C LEU A 31 13.30 -4.92 -4.33
N GLU A 32 14.43 -5.23 -4.97
CA GLU A 32 14.55 -5.27 -6.43
C GLU A 32 13.84 -6.48 -7.06
N HIS A 33 13.57 -7.52 -6.27
CA HIS A 33 13.00 -8.79 -6.74
C HIS A 33 11.51 -8.94 -6.42
N ILE A 34 10.96 -8.06 -5.57
CA ILE A 34 9.53 -8.08 -5.22
C ILE A 34 8.75 -7.40 -6.35
N PRO A 35 7.72 -8.06 -6.94
CA PRO A 35 6.84 -7.42 -7.90
C PRO A 35 6.19 -6.16 -7.32
N LYS A 36 6.04 -5.13 -8.14
CA LYS A 36 5.38 -3.89 -7.76
C LYS A 36 3.98 -4.17 -7.21
N GLY A 37 3.66 -3.59 -6.06
CA GLY A 37 2.37 -3.81 -5.42
C GLY A 37 2.42 -3.67 -3.89
N PRO A 38 1.35 -4.08 -3.19
CA PRO A 38 1.25 -3.93 -1.73
C PRO A 38 2.39 -4.60 -0.95
N LEU A 39 2.92 -5.73 -1.46
CA LEU A 39 4.02 -6.43 -0.82
C LEU A 39 5.33 -5.64 -0.89
N LEU A 40 5.65 -5.08 -2.06
CA LEU A 40 6.82 -4.21 -2.23
C LEU A 40 6.71 -2.98 -1.34
N PHE A 41 5.52 -2.39 -1.27
CA PHE A 41 5.25 -1.26 -0.41
C PHE A 41 5.48 -1.57 1.09
N ALA A 42 4.94 -2.70 1.57
CA ALA A 42 5.17 -3.18 2.94
C ALA A 42 6.68 -3.42 3.22
N ALA A 43 7.39 -4.00 2.25
CA ALA A 43 8.83 -4.22 2.33
C ALA A 43 9.61 -2.90 2.42
N TYR A 44 9.26 -1.88 1.63
CA TYR A 44 9.85 -0.54 1.75
C TYR A 44 9.58 0.09 3.11
N GLN A 45 8.37 -0.03 3.66
CA GLN A 45 8.06 0.52 4.99
C GLN A 45 8.85 -0.18 6.09
N MET A 46 9.03 -1.50 6.01
CA MET A 46 9.87 -2.24 6.95
C MET A 46 11.34 -1.84 6.80
N HIS A 47 11.86 -1.73 5.57
CA HIS A 47 13.22 -1.28 5.30
C HIS A 47 13.49 0.10 5.89
N LYS A 48 12.59 1.06 5.70
CA LYS A 48 12.66 2.40 6.29
C LYS A 48 12.65 2.33 7.82
N SER A 49 11.74 1.56 8.40
CA SER A 49 11.60 1.43 9.86
C SER A 49 12.85 0.85 10.52
N VAL A 50 13.38 -0.24 9.97
CA VAL A 50 14.61 -0.85 10.45
C VAL A 50 15.80 0.08 10.24
N GLY A 51 15.89 0.77 9.09
CA GLY A 51 16.94 1.74 8.80
C GLY A 51 16.99 2.88 9.82
N ILE A 52 15.85 3.47 10.15
CA ILE A 52 15.77 4.52 11.17
C ILE A 52 16.10 3.97 12.56
N SER A 53 15.66 2.75 12.87
CA SER A 53 16.05 2.08 14.15
C SER A 53 17.56 1.87 14.25
N ILE A 54 18.22 1.48 13.14
CA ILE A 54 19.69 1.37 13.08
C ILE A 54 20.35 2.71 13.35
N LEU A 55 19.84 3.80 12.75
CA LEU A 55 20.34 5.16 13.00
C LEU A 55 20.29 5.52 14.49
N LEU A 56 19.11 5.38 15.10
CA LEU A 56 18.91 5.71 16.52
C LEU A 56 19.76 4.84 17.45
N LEU A 57 19.79 3.52 17.21
CA LEU A 57 20.64 2.61 18.01
C LEU A 57 22.13 2.90 17.83
N THR A 58 22.54 3.34 16.64
CA THR A 58 23.94 3.75 16.40
C THR A 58 24.30 5.00 17.19
N LEU A 59 23.41 6.00 17.24
CA LEU A 59 23.62 7.20 18.06
C LEU A 59 23.74 6.84 19.54
N VAL A 60 22.86 5.97 20.06
CA VAL A 60 22.95 5.45 21.45
C VAL A 60 24.26 4.70 21.66
N ARG A 61 24.71 3.89 20.70
CA ARG A 61 25.97 3.16 20.78
C ARG A 61 27.18 4.10 20.81
N ILE A 62 27.16 5.17 20.03
CA ILE A 62 28.21 6.20 20.06
C ILE A 62 28.22 6.90 21.40
N ALA A 63 27.07 7.29 21.95
CA ALA A 63 26.97 7.89 23.28
C ALA A 63 27.54 6.98 24.37
N ILE A 64 27.17 5.69 24.35
CA ILE A 64 27.74 4.71 25.32
C ILE A 64 29.25 4.58 25.14
N ARG A 65 29.77 4.62 23.91
CA ARG A 65 31.23 4.54 23.66
C ARG A 65 31.98 5.77 24.18
N VAL A 66 31.34 6.93 24.15
CA VAL A 66 31.93 8.17 24.70
C VAL A 66 31.92 8.15 26.22
N ILE A 67 30.80 7.71 26.83
CA ILE A 67 30.62 7.67 28.28
C ILE A 67 31.48 6.55 28.89
N TYR A 68 31.45 5.36 28.30
CA TYR A 68 32.19 4.18 28.79
C TYR A 68 33.32 3.85 27.84
N ARG A 69 34.55 4.26 28.19
CA ARG A 69 35.73 4.00 27.37
C ARG A 69 35.88 2.51 27.06
N PRO A 70 35.96 2.10 25.79
CA PRO A 70 36.14 0.70 25.43
C PRO A 70 37.55 0.19 25.87
N PRO A 71 37.69 -1.12 26.10
CA PRO A 71 39.00 -1.70 26.30
C PRO A 71 39.89 -1.48 25.07
N PRO A 72 41.23 -1.42 25.22
CA PRO A 72 42.15 -1.24 24.11
C PRO A 72 42.01 -2.35 23.10
N LEU A 73 42.22 -2.00 21.81
CA LEU A 73 42.28 -2.99 20.73
C LEU A 73 43.49 -3.85 20.90
N MET A 74 43.31 -5.16 20.69
CA MET A 74 44.40 -6.13 20.66
C MET A 74 44.98 -6.15 19.26
N ALA A 75 46.23 -5.89 19.11
CA ALA A 75 46.92 -5.95 17.82
C ALA A 75 48.42 -6.14 18.02
N ASP A 76 49.04 -6.98 17.18
CA ASP A 76 50.44 -7.37 17.27
C ASP A 76 51.39 -6.33 16.70
N ASN A 77 50.90 -5.55 15.76
CA ASN A 77 51.71 -4.57 15.05
C ASN A 77 50.88 -3.29 14.68
N PRO A 78 51.56 -2.19 14.40
CA PRO A 78 50.91 -0.91 14.10
C PRO A 78 49.94 -0.96 12.92
N TRP A 79 50.23 -1.76 11.90
CA TRP A 79 49.38 -1.87 10.69
C TRP A 79 48.09 -2.61 10.98
N ALA A 80 48.14 -3.70 11.75
CA ALA A 80 46.92 -4.42 12.18
C ALA A 80 46.06 -3.54 13.09
N LEU A 81 46.67 -2.74 13.97
CA LEU A 81 45.96 -1.78 14.81
C LEU A 81 45.28 -0.67 13.97
N LEU A 82 45.99 -0.14 12.97
CA LEU A 82 45.45 0.86 12.06
C LEU A 82 44.27 0.29 11.25
N ALA A 83 44.44 -0.90 10.67
CA ALA A 83 43.36 -1.58 9.92
C ALA A 83 42.13 -1.83 10.79
N ALA A 84 42.29 -2.31 12.02
CA ALA A 84 41.19 -2.50 12.95
C ALA A 84 40.46 -1.19 13.28
N LYS A 85 41.22 -0.10 13.49
CA LYS A 85 40.64 1.22 13.74
C LYS A 85 39.82 1.71 12.51
N ILE A 86 40.41 1.59 11.31
CA ILE A 86 39.74 2.00 10.07
C ILE A 86 38.42 1.23 9.90
N VAL A 87 38.45 -0.10 10.01
CA VAL A 87 37.24 -0.94 9.85
C VAL A 87 36.16 -0.56 10.85
N HIS A 88 36.53 -0.36 12.13
CA HIS A 88 35.55 0.03 13.14
C HIS A 88 34.95 1.42 12.87
N TRP A 89 35.76 2.42 12.51
CA TRP A 89 35.25 3.75 12.20
C TRP A 89 34.43 3.76 10.91
N ALA A 90 34.84 3.00 9.90
CA ALA A 90 34.07 2.84 8.67
C ALA A 90 32.70 2.19 8.91
N LEU A 91 32.62 1.16 9.78
CA LEU A 91 31.34 0.58 10.18
C LEU A 91 30.43 1.60 10.89
N TYR A 92 30.97 2.44 11.80
CA TYR A 92 30.18 3.51 12.40
C TYR A 92 29.70 4.53 11.36
N ALA A 93 30.59 4.94 10.44
CA ALA A 93 30.24 5.86 9.38
C ALA A 93 29.11 5.32 8.49
N ILE A 94 29.19 4.05 8.09
CA ILE A 94 28.15 3.42 7.26
C ILE A 94 26.82 3.28 8.00
N MET A 95 26.84 2.92 9.28
CA MET A 95 25.63 2.85 10.11
C MET A 95 24.94 4.21 10.29
N LEU A 96 25.62 5.33 10.05
CA LEU A 96 25.04 6.67 10.01
C LEU A 96 24.65 7.06 8.57
N ILE A 97 25.58 6.94 7.61
CA ILE A 97 25.39 7.38 6.23
C ILE A 97 24.27 6.59 5.54
N GLY A 98 24.20 5.28 5.75
CA GLY A 98 23.18 4.43 5.12
C GLY A 98 21.75 4.88 5.45
N PRO A 99 21.35 4.92 6.73
CA PRO A 99 20.02 5.39 7.08
C PRO A 99 19.76 6.86 6.73
N LEU A 100 20.75 7.74 6.85
CA LEU A 100 20.61 9.16 6.48
C LEU A 100 20.35 9.31 4.98
N THR A 101 21.10 8.62 4.13
CA THR A 101 20.87 8.65 2.67
C THR A 101 19.53 8.02 2.30
N GLY A 102 19.13 6.93 2.96
CA GLY A 102 17.79 6.37 2.80
C GLY A 102 16.68 7.34 3.20
N TRP A 103 16.87 8.11 4.28
CA TRP A 103 15.93 9.16 4.70
C TRP A 103 15.92 10.33 3.70
N MET A 104 17.08 10.71 3.15
CA MET A 104 17.17 11.69 2.07
C MET A 104 16.41 11.22 0.83
N LEU A 105 16.55 9.96 0.41
CA LEU A 105 15.84 9.38 -0.73
C LEU A 105 14.32 9.55 -0.65
N VAL A 106 13.73 9.13 0.48
CA VAL A 106 12.27 9.25 0.67
C VAL A 106 11.81 10.70 0.81
N SER A 107 12.70 11.59 1.27
CA SER A 107 12.40 13.03 1.43
C SER A 107 12.48 13.81 0.13
N THR A 108 13.28 13.34 -0.83
CA THR A 108 13.49 13.95 -2.14
C THR A 108 12.73 13.23 -3.26
N ALA A 109 12.01 12.15 -2.95
CA ALA A 109 11.19 11.46 -3.91
C ALA A 109 10.13 12.38 -4.52
N LYS A 110 9.85 12.22 -5.81
CA LYS A 110 8.80 13.00 -6.51
C LYS A 110 7.46 12.81 -5.85
N ILE A 111 7.14 11.56 -5.46
CA ILE A 111 5.95 11.20 -4.69
C ILE A 111 6.38 11.00 -3.24
N LYS A 112 5.95 11.90 -2.36
CA LYS A 112 6.26 11.84 -0.93
C LYS A 112 5.30 10.89 -0.22
N VAL A 113 5.63 9.61 -0.22
CA VAL A 113 4.88 8.61 0.55
C VAL A 113 5.23 8.74 2.03
N PRO A 114 4.25 8.93 2.93
CA PRO A 114 4.50 8.97 4.36
C PRO A 114 5.32 7.77 4.85
N THR A 115 6.29 8.02 5.70
CA THR A 115 7.01 6.96 6.39
C THR A 115 6.35 6.74 7.74
N LEU A 116 5.84 5.54 7.96
CA LEU A 116 5.27 5.11 9.24
C LEU A 116 6.19 4.05 9.84
N LEU A 117 6.87 4.38 10.94
CA LEU A 117 7.71 3.42 11.63
C LEU A 117 6.85 2.28 12.17
N PHE A 118 7.14 1.07 11.70
CA PHE A 118 6.39 -0.15 12.01
C PHE A 118 4.86 0.00 11.83
N GLY A 119 4.46 0.82 10.84
CA GLY A 119 3.06 1.06 10.51
C GLY A 119 2.29 2.00 11.46
N THR A 120 2.93 2.58 12.47
CA THR A 120 2.24 3.33 13.55
C THR A 120 2.74 4.74 13.75
N VAL A 121 4.05 4.96 13.82
CA VAL A 121 4.63 6.25 14.19
C VAL A 121 5.03 7.04 12.94
N PRO A 122 4.41 8.20 12.66
CA PRO A 122 4.80 9.01 11.52
C PRO A 122 6.21 9.58 11.69
N TRP A 123 7.03 9.43 10.63
CA TRP A 123 8.38 9.95 10.59
C TRP A 123 8.47 11.08 9.57
N PRO A 124 8.96 12.28 9.94
CA PRO A 124 8.95 13.45 9.07
C PRO A 124 9.90 13.30 7.89
N HIS A 125 9.59 13.98 6.79
CA HIS A 125 10.53 14.17 5.70
C HIS A 125 11.52 15.29 6.01
N LEU A 126 12.74 15.18 5.49
CA LEU A 126 13.75 16.25 5.59
C LEU A 126 13.36 17.40 4.64
N PRO A 127 13.52 18.67 5.06
CA PRO A 127 13.26 19.84 4.21
C PRO A 127 14.45 20.11 3.28
N ILE A 128 14.72 19.20 2.33
CA ILE A 128 15.85 19.28 1.40
C ILE A 128 15.37 19.32 -0.05
N PRO A 129 16.12 20.00 -0.96
CA PRO A 129 15.76 20.09 -2.38
C PRO A 129 15.80 18.72 -3.09
N GLN A 130 14.97 18.54 -4.12
CA GLN A 130 14.92 17.33 -4.94
C GLN A 130 16.25 17.00 -5.65
N GLY A 131 17.08 17.98 -5.93
CA GLY A 131 18.41 17.76 -6.54
C GLY A 131 19.36 16.86 -5.75
N TRP A 132 19.04 16.56 -4.48
CA TRP A 132 19.78 15.60 -3.66
C TRP A 132 19.34 14.14 -3.86
N HIS A 133 18.33 13.88 -4.70
CA HIS A 133 17.82 12.52 -4.90
C HIS A 133 18.87 11.57 -5.47
N GLU A 134 19.41 11.89 -6.66
CA GLU A 134 20.40 11.07 -7.34
C GLU A 134 21.71 10.88 -6.54
N PRO A 135 22.33 11.92 -5.94
CA PRO A 135 23.45 11.71 -5.04
C PRO A 135 23.16 10.79 -3.86
N ALA A 136 21.98 10.92 -3.24
CA ALA A 136 21.57 10.05 -2.14
C ALA A 136 21.37 8.60 -2.57
N GLU A 137 20.78 8.39 -3.75
CA GLU A 137 20.56 7.06 -4.35
C GLU A 137 21.89 6.33 -4.60
N ASN A 138 22.84 7.00 -5.26
CA ASN A 138 24.15 6.46 -5.55
C ASN A 138 24.92 6.07 -4.28
N VAL A 139 24.91 6.94 -3.27
CA VAL A 139 25.57 6.66 -1.98
C VAL A 139 24.85 5.54 -1.23
N HIS A 140 23.51 5.54 -1.18
CA HIS A 140 22.73 4.51 -0.51
C HIS A 140 22.95 3.12 -1.14
N GLY A 141 22.96 3.03 -2.45
CA GLY A 141 23.26 1.79 -3.18
C GLY A 141 24.67 1.25 -2.88
N ALA A 142 25.68 2.14 -2.84
CA ALA A 142 27.05 1.76 -2.52
C ALA A 142 27.23 1.29 -1.07
N VAL A 143 26.44 1.83 -0.13
CA VAL A 143 26.51 1.49 1.30
C VAL A 143 26.28 0.01 1.54
N GLY A 144 25.33 -0.64 0.85
CA GLY A 144 25.03 -2.07 1.02
C GLY A 144 26.24 -2.94 0.72
N THR A 145 26.89 -2.70 -0.42
CA THR A 145 28.09 -3.45 -0.84
C THR A 145 29.27 -3.19 0.10
N LEU A 146 29.49 -1.93 0.46
CA LEU A 146 30.59 -1.56 1.35
C LEU A 146 30.39 -2.13 2.78
N LEU A 147 29.15 -2.16 3.27
CA LEU A 147 28.81 -2.77 4.55
C LEU A 147 29.15 -4.27 4.56
N LEU A 148 28.85 -4.98 3.46
CA LEU A 148 29.17 -6.41 3.34
C LEU A 148 30.69 -6.63 3.38
N VAL A 149 31.45 -5.86 2.64
CA VAL A 149 32.94 -5.93 2.66
C VAL A 149 33.48 -5.68 4.07
N LEU A 150 33.02 -4.61 4.73
CA LEU A 150 33.47 -4.28 6.09
C LEU A 150 33.02 -5.33 7.11
N PHE A 151 31.84 -5.92 6.95
CA PHE A 151 31.39 -7.04 7.79
C PHE A 151 32.38 -8.22 7.71
N PHE A 152 32.74 -8.64 6.49
CA PHE A 152 33.70 -9.74 6.33
C PHE A 152 35.06 -9.39 6.89
N LEU A 153 35.60 -8.19 6.65
CA LEU A 153 36.88 -7.75 7.22
C LEU A 153 36.83 -7.76 8.75
N HIS A 154 35.74 -7.27 9.35
CA HIS A 154 35.56 -7.28 10.80
C HIS A 154 35.46 -8.69 11.36
N PHE A 155 34.65 -9.56 10.73
CA PHE A 155 34.44 -10.93 11.15
C PHE A 155 35.72 -11.77 11.04
N LEU A 156 36.41 -11.69 9.89
CA LEU A 156 37.70 -12.40 9.67
C LEU A 156 38.76 -11.88 10.61
N GLY A 157 38.80 -10.58 10.91
CA GLY A 157 39.71 -10.01 11.93
C GLY A 157 39.44 -10.62 13.29
N ALA A 158 38.18 -10.75 13.70
CA ALA A 158 37.82 -11.38 14.98
C ALA A 158 38.22 -12.87 15.03
N LEU A 159 38.01 -13.62 13.91
CA LEU A 159 38.43 -15.03 13.81
C LEU A 159 39.95 -15.17 13.89
N ARG A 160 40.68 -14.29 13.18
CA ARG A 160 42.15 -14.27 13.21
C ARG A 160 42.66 -14.13 14.67
N HIS A 161 42.15 -13.16 15.41
CA HIS A 161 42.54 -12.94 16.81
C HIS A 161 42.15 -14.13 17.68
N GLN A 162 40.94 -14.70 17.51
CA GLN A 162 40.46 -15.81 18.32
C GLN A 162 41.26 -17.11 18.12
N PHE A 163 41.62 -17.45 16.85
CA PHE A 163 42.18 -18.77 16.52
C PHE A 163 43.66 -18.77 16.22
N LEU A 164 44.19 -17.68 15.66
CA LEU A 164 45.61 -17.60 15.31
C LEU A 164 46.47 -16.90 16.38
N LYS A 165 45.83 -16.08 17.23
CA LYS A 165 46.51 -15.35 18.28
C LYS A 165 46.11 -15.81 19.69
N ASP A 166 45.23 -16.79 19.79
CA ASP A 166 44.70 -17.33 21.05
C ASP A 166 44.13 -16.26 22.01
N GLU A 167 43.60 -15.17 21.43
CA GLU A 167 42.99 -14.08 22.16
C GLU A 167 41.48 -14.33 22.31
N ASN A 168 40.97 -14.26 23.54
CA ASN A 168 39.55 -14.52 23.82
C ASN A 168 38.63 -13.36 23.42
N ILE A 169 38.51 -13.09 22.12
CA ILE A 169 37.65 -12.02 21.57
C ILE A 169 36.17 -12.36 21.75
N LEU A 170 35.77 -13.59 21.45
CA LEU A 170 34.38 -14.03 21.57
C LEU A 170 33.89 -13.96 23.02
N GLY A 171 34.67 -14.39 23.97
CA GLY A 171 34.32 -14.27 25.38
C GLY A 171 34.18 -12.82 25.87
N ARG A 172 34.84 -11.85 25.23
CA ARG A 172 34.71 -10.41 25.56
C ARG A 172 33.47 -9.78 24.98
N MET A 173 32.96 -10.27 23.84
CA MET A 173 31.88 -9.65 23.07
C MET A 173 30.53 -10.39 23.17
N LEU A 174 30.52 -11.68 23.51
CA LEU A 174 29.27 -12.40 23.69
C LEU A 174 28.54 -11.94 24.97
N PRO A 175 27.19 -11.68 24.86
CA PRO A 175 26.39 -11.41 26.04
C PRO A 175 26.36 -12.66 26.96
N PHE A 176 26.23 -12.44 28.25
CA PHE A 176 26.12 -13.50 29.27
C PHE A 176 27.34 -14.42 29.46
N MET A 177 28.44 -14.20 28.71
CA MET A 177 29.68 -14.95 28.92
C MET A 177 30.67 -14.21 29.79
N ASN A 178 31.32 -14.95 30.70
CA ASN A 178 32.51 -14.50 31.40
C ASN A 178 33.71 -14.50 30.43
N PRO A 179 34.64 -13.55 30.56
CA PRO A 179 35.83 -13.48 29.71
C PRO A 179 36.90 -14.54 30.06
N ALA A 180 36.51 -15.64 30.72
CA ALA A 180 37.41 -16.76 30.95
C ALA A 180 37.87 -17.36 29.61
N PRO A 181 39.14 -17.89 29.56
CA PRO A 181 39.61 -18.58 28.35
C PRO A 181 38.65 -19.71 27.93
N ILE A 182 38.34 -19.78 26.66
CA ILE A 182 37.50 -20.84 26.09
C ILE A 182 38.35 -21.70 25.15
N THR A 183 38.08 -23.00 25.11
CA THR A 183 38.78 -23.91 24.19
C THR A 183 38.51 -23.53 22.74
N LYS A 184 39.46 -23.82 21.84
CA LYS A 184 39.32 -23.55 20.40
C LYS A 184 38.07 -24.21 19.81
N ALA A 185 37.73 -25.43 20.25
CA ALA A 185 36.51 -26.13 19.79
C ALA A 185 35.24 -25.38 20.22
N LYS A 186 35.17 -24.92 21.49
CA LYS A 186 34.04 -24.11 21.96
C LYS A 186 33.96 -22.78 21.25
N ALA A 187 35.10 -22.13 20.99
CA ALA A 187 35.17 -20.90 20.22
C ALA A 187 34.69 -21.10 18.79
N ALA A 188 35.04 -22.20 18.13
CA ALA A 188 34.58 -22.56 16.79
C ALA A 188 33.07 -22.75 16.76
N GLY A 189 32.49 -23.49 17.70
CA GLY A 189 31.05 -23.68 17.81
C GLY A 189 30.30 -22.37 18.01
N LEU A 190 30.82 -21.46 18.86
CA LEU A 190 30.22 -20.13 19.08
C LEU A 190 30.33 -19.21 17.85
N ALA A 191 31.45 -19.23 17.15
CA ALA A 191 31.64 -18.48 15.91
C ALA A 191 30.68 -18.98 14.81
N PHE A 192 30.55 -20.31 14.67
CA PHE A 192 29.60 -20.92 13.73
C PHE A 192 28.15 -20.57 14.09
N LEU A 193 27.77 -20.65 15.37
CA LEU A 193 26.45 -20.26 15.83
C LEU A 193 26.16 -18.78 15.54
N ALA A 194 27.11 -17.89 15.84
CA ALA A 194 26.96 -16.46 15.55
C ALA A 194 26.80 -16.22 14.04
N PHE A 195 27.62 -16.86 13.22
CA PHE A 195 27.47 -16.77 11.76
C PHE A 195 26.11 -17.30 11.29
N PHE A 196 25.68 -18.44 11.80
CA PHE A 196 24.37 -19.02 11.44
C PHE A 196 23.20 -18.12 11.84
N ILE A 197 23.25 -17.50 13.03
CA ILE A 197 22.24 -16.53 13.46
C ILE A 197 22.21 -15.31 12.54
N MET A 198 23.38 -14.81 12.13
CA MET A 198 23.47 -13.70 11.15
C MET A 198 22.93 -14.09 9.79
N TRP A 199 23.26 -15.30 9.33
CA TRP A 199 22.71 -15.87 8.09
C TRP A 199 21.18 -15.99 8.16
N ALA A 200 20.63 -16.49 9.27
CA ALA A 200 19.18 -16.58 9.47
C ALA A 200 18.51 -15.20 9.48
N ALA A 201 19.13 -14.19 10.12
CA ALA A 201 18.62 -12.83 10.12
C ALA A 201 18.62 -12.21 8.72
N HIS A 202 19.69 -12.45 7.93
CA HIS A 202 19.75 -12.04 6.54
C HIS A 202 18.65 -12.73 5.71
N GLY A 203 18.50 -14.06 5.86
CA GLY A 203 17.47 -14.84 5.20
C GLY A 203 16.05 -14.39 5.57
N ALA A 204 15.84 -14.00 6.85
CA ALA A 204 14.57 -13.43 7.26
C ALA A 204 14.27 -12.09 6.55
N GLY A 205 15.28 -11.22 6.39
CA GLY A 205 15.15 -10.00 5.59
C GLY A 205 14.87 -10.29 4.12
N TRP A 206 15.59 -11.24 3.54
CA TRP A 206 15.40 -11.68 2.16
C TRP A 206 14.01 -12.29 1.90
N GLN A 207 13.43 -13.00 2.86
CA GLN A 207 12.12 -13.63 2.72
C GLN A 207 10.96 -12.72 3.13
N TYR A 208 11.22 -11.54 3.68
CA TYR A 208 10.17 -10.59 4.05
C TYR A 208 9.52 -9.99 2.77
N PRO A 209 8.20 -9.78 2.74
CA PRO A 209 7.18 -10.14 3.73
C PRO A 209 6.84 -11.64 3.72
N PHE A 210 6.84 -12.28 4.89
CA PHE A 210 6.68 -13.75 5.07
C PHE A 210 5.34 -14.30 4.61
N SER A 211 4.30 -13.50 4.58
CA SER A 211 2.99 -13.88 4.10
C SER A 211 2.78 -13.31 2.69
N ARG A 212 3.09 -14.11 1.69
CA ARG A 212 2.38 -13.96 0.42
C ARG A 212 0.92 -14.27 0.74
N PRO A 213 -0.04 -13.38 0.46
CA PRO A 213 -1.44 -13.77 0.49
C PRO A 213 -1.52 -15.05 -0.36
N LYS A 214 -1.97 -16.15 0.23
CA LYS A 214 -2.31 -17.32 -0.54
C LYS A 214 -3.25 -16.81 -1.63
N ALA A 215 -2.85 -16.93 -2.89
CA ALA A 215 -3.70 -16.52 -4.00
C ALA A 215 -5.08 -17.08 -3.69
N ALA A 216 -6.08 -16.21 -3.57
CA ALA A 216 -7.45 -16.67 -3.46
C ALA A 216 -7.62 -17.65 -4.62
N PRO A 217 -8.25 -18.82 -4.41
CA PRO A 217 -8.49 -19.75 -5.50
C PRO A 217 -9.09 -18.92 -6.61
N ALA A 218 -8.46 -18.99 -7.80
CA ALA A 218 -8.98 -18.30 -8.97
C ALA A 218 -10.45 -18.69 -9.02
N VAL A 219 -11.33 -17.70 -8.90
CA VAL A 219 -12.73 -17.89 -9.24
C VAL A 219 -12.64 -18.29 -10.70
N GLU A 220 -12.81 -19.56 -10.99
CA GLU A 220 -12.94 -20.06 -12.35
C GLU A 220 -14.07 -19.24 -12.93
N THR A 221 -13.72 -18.27 -13.75
CA THR A 221 -14.67 -17.62 -14.64
C THR A 221 -15.23 -18.75 -15.48
N PRO A 222 -16.53 -19.03 -15.47
CA PRO A 222 -17.08 -20.08 -16.33
C PRO A 222 -16.58 -19.78 -17.73
N ALA A 223 -15.90 -20.74 -18.34
CA ALA A 223 -15.46 -20.64 -19.72
C ALA A 223 -16.67 -20.19 -20.56
N PRO A 224 -16.51 -19.25 -21.51
CA PRO A 224 -17.59 -18.90 -22.41
C PRO A 224 -18.00 -20.20 -23.11
N GLN A 225 -19.21 -20.64 -22.83
CA GLN A 225 -19.80 -21.74 -23.58
C GLN A 225 -19.86 -21.29 -25.02
N ASN A 226 -19.11 -21.98 -25.87
CA ASN A 226 -19.15 -21.80 -27.32
C ASN A 226 -20.59 -21.94 -27.77
N GLY A 227 -21.25 -20.81 -27.97
CA GLY A 227 -22.53 -20.75 -28.67
C GLY A 227 -22.29 -21.18 -30.09
N THR A 228 -22.90 -22.27 -30.48
CA THR A 228 -23.06 -22.74 -31.86
C THR A 228 -23.49 -21.58 -32.77
N PRO A 229 -22.93 -21.44 -33.96
CA PRO A 229 -23.35 -20.38 -34.91
C PRO A 229 -24.77 -20.62 -35.32
N VAL A 230 -25.68 -19.74 -34.97
CA VAL A 230 -27.04 -19.70 -35.58
C VAL A 230 -26.95 -19.00 -36.93
N ALA A 231 -27.25 -19.74 -37.97
CA ALA A 231 -27.37 -19.25 -39.32
C ALA A 231 -28.53 -18.23 -39.45
N PRO A 232 -28.50 -17.31 -40.44
CA PRO A 232 -29.49 -16.27 -40.57
C PRO A 232 -30.80 -16.87 -41.14
N VAL A 233 -31.91 -16.63 -40.42
CA VAL A 233 -33.25 -16.95 -40.95
C VAL A 233 -33.82 -15.70 -41.58
N ALA A 234 -34.20 -15.87 -42.83
CA ALA A 234 -34.84 -14.90 -43.70
C ALA A 234 -36.27 -14.58 -43.23
N THR A 235 -36.62 -13.34 -43.48
CA THR A 235 -37.95 -12.72 -43.47
C THR A 235 -38.95 -13.47 -44.32
N THR A 236 -40.12 -13.81 -43.81
CA THR A 236 -41.37 -13.75 -44.62
C THR A 236 -42.64 -13.59 -43.75
N ALA A 237 -43.56 -12.87 -44.27
CA ALA A 237 -44.75 -12.23 -43.76
C ALA A 237 -45.98 -13.12 -43.54
N ALA A 238 -46.97 -12.46 -42.97
CA ALA A 238 -48.43 -12.57 -43.11
C ALA A 238 -49.25 -13.21 -41.98
N VAL A 239 -50.10 -12.37 -41.45
CA VAL A 239 -51.33 -12.48 -40.65
C VAL A 239 -52.44 -13.17 -41.50
N PRO A 240 -53.67 -13.59 -41.04
CA PRO A 240 -54.41 -13.35 -39.80
C PRO A 240 -55.32 -14.55 -39.34
N PRO A 241 -56.52 -14.34 -38.78
CA PRO A 241 -56.87 -14.42 -37.37
C PRO A 241 -57.88 -15.56 -37.05
N GLU A 242 -58.13 -15.83 -35.79
CA GLU A 242 -59.48 -16.22 -35.32
C GLU A 242 -59.62 -16.28 -33.79
N GLU A 243 -60.63 -15.79 -33.35
CA GLU A 243 -61.47 -15.45 -32.26
C GLU A 243 -61.89 -16.69 -31.41
N ALA A 244 -61.94 -16.53 -30.09
CA ALA A 244 -63.08 -16.83 -29.21
C ALA A 244 -62.73 -16.71 -27.71
N ALA A 245 -63.26 -15.65 -27.13
CA ALA A 245 -64.10 -15.54 -25.92
C ALA A 245 -63.96 -16.57 -24.78
N GLN A 246 -63.64 -16.06 -23.59
CA GLN A 246 -64.56 -15.98 -22.44
C GLN A 246 -63.93 -15.28 -21.23
N THR A 247 -64.62 -14.31 -20.67
CA THR A 247 -64.50 -13.54 -19.44
C THR A 247 -65.11 -14.35 -18.29
N PRO A 248 -65.10 -13.83 -17.03
CA PRO A 248 -64.18 -12.93 -16.28
C PRO A 248 -63.83 -13.52 -14.90
N ASP A 249 -62.75 -13.04 -14.30
CA ASP A 249 -62.71 -13.00 -12.84
C ASP A 249 -62.10 -11.66 -12.40
N GLU A 250 -62.86 -10.89 -11.66
CA GLU A 250 -62.53 -9.61 -11.07
C GLU A 250 -61.46 -9.79 -10.01
N ALA A 251 -60.21 -9.44 -10.33
CA ALA A 251 -59.23 -9.05 -9.33
C ALA A 251 -59.00 -7.56 -9.45
N GLU A 252 -59.36 -6.83 -8.39
CA GLU A 252 -59.18 -5.39 -8.24
C GLU A 252 -57.84 -4.91 -8.78
N ALA A 253 -57.89 -4.19 -9.88
CA ALA A 253 -56.80 -3.35 -10.35
C ALA A 253 -56.67 -2.20 -9.36
N GLU A 254 -55.71 -2.26 -8.44
CA GLU A 254 -55.19 -1.09 -7.77
C GLU A 254 -54.84 -0.09 -8.89
N LYS A 255 -55.62 1.00 -8.98
CA LYS A 255 -55.30 2.16 -9.80
C LYS A 255 -53.85 2.56 -9.49
N GLU A 256 -52.96 2.33 -10.41
CA GLU A 256 -51.61 2.93 -10.38
C GLU A 256 -51.83 4.46 -10.28
N VAL A 257 -51.65 5.00 -9.09
CA VAL A 257 -51.66 6.43 -8.85
C VAL A 257 -50.40 6.97 -9.47
N SER A 258 -50.54 7.70 -10.59
CA SER A 258 -49.47 8.43 -11.23
C SER A 258 -48.59 9.12 -10.17
N GLN A 259 -47.32 8.83 -10.13
CA GLN A 259 -46.40 9.40 -9.17
C GLN A 259 -45.72 10.63 -9.77
N PRO A 260 -46.11 11.86 -9.33
CA PRO A 260 -45.56 13.08 -9.90
C PRO A 260 -44.05 13.18 -9.60
N LEU A 261 -43.34 13.93 -10.44
CA LEU A 261 -41.93 14.22 -10.27
C LEU A 261 -41.68 14.78 -8.86
N ALA A 262 -40.80 14.13 -8.10
CA ALA A 262 -40.52 14.47 -6.72
C ALA A 262 -39.04 14.69 -6.45
N ASP A 263 -38.76 15.59 -5.50
CA ASP A 263 -37.42 15.76 -4.95
C ASP A 263 -37.15 14.71 -3.86
N TRP A 264 -35.99 14.06 -3.97
CA TRP A 264 -35.56 13.03 -3.03
C TRP A 264 -34.31 13.47 -2.26
N SER A 265 -34.24 13.17 -0.98
CA SER A 265 -33.14 13.44 -0.09
C SER A 265 -32.54 12.13 0.40
N VAL A 266 -31.24 11.96 0.23
CA VAL A 266 -30.53 10.75 0.69
C VAL A 266 -30.59 10.65 2.20
N SER A 267 -30.99 9.50 2.71
CA SER A 267 -31.00 9.20 4.15
C SER A 267 -29.59 8.83 4.65
N PRO A 268 -29.27 9.10 5.93
CA PRO A 268 -28.01 8.65 6.52
C PRO A 268 -27.79 7.14 6.37
N GLY A 269 -26.53 6.72 6.23
CA GLY A 269 -26.15 5.30 6.12
C GLY A 269 -26.05 4.78 4.69
N GLY A 270 -26.24 5.64 3.67
CA GLY A 270 -25.94 5.28 2.28
C GLY A 270 -24.46 4.95 2.07
N LYS A 271 -24.18 3.96 1.21
CA LYS A 271 -22.82 3.53 0.86
C LYS A 271 -22.51 3.90 -0.57
N LEU A 272 -21.36 4.53 -0.77
CA LEU A 272 -20.73 4.76 -2.08
C LEU A 272 -19.34 4.12 -2.03
N SER A 273 -19.11 3.10 -2.87
CA SER A 273 -17.91 2.28 -2.84
C SER A 273 -17.24 2.22 -4.21
N PHE A 274 -15.95 1.98 -4.23
CA PHE A 274 -15.21 1.72 -5.45
C PHE A 274 -14.38 0.44 -5.31
N ALA A 275 -14.12 -0.21 -6.43
CA ALA A 275 -13.29 -1.40 -6.54
C ALA A 275 -12.28 -1.22 -7.66
N ALA A 276 -11.02 -1.31 -7.34
CA ALA A 276 -9.89 -1.25 -8.27
C ALA A 276 -9.07 -2.54 -8.16
N SER A 277 -8.15 -2.75 -9.09
CA SER A 277 -7.16 -3.82 -9.00
C SER A 277 -5.76 -3.20 -8.98
N TRP A 278 -4.95 -3.61 -8.02
CA TRP A 278 -3.54 -3.22 -7.91
C TRP A 278 -2.67 -4.47 -7.97
N SER A 279 -1.85 -4.57 -9.03
CA SER A 279 -1.00 -5.75 -9.30
C SER A 279 -1.78 -7.06 -9.20
N GLY A 280 -2.98 -7.09 -9.79
CA GLY A 280 -3.87 -8.26 -9.78
C GLY A 280 -4.61 -8.50 -8.45
N GLN A 281 -4.37 -7.70 -7.41
CA GLN A 281 -5.08 -7.82 -6.14
C GLN A 281 -6.24 -6.83 -6.06
N PRO A 282 -7.43 -7.24 -5.59
CA PRO A 282 -8.57 -6.35 -5.45
C PRO A 282 -8.31 -5.34 -4.33
N VAL A 283 -8.56 -4.08 -4.62
CA VAL A 283 -8.55 -2.97 -3.66
C VAL A 283 -9.95 -2.39 -3.62
N ASN A 284 -10.63 -2.56 -2.50
CA ASN A 284 -11.94 -2.01 -2.26
C ASN A 284 -11.82 -0.76 -1.39
N GLY A 285 -12.62 0.25 -1.69
CA GLY A 285 -12.70 1.47 -0.90
C GLY A 285 -14.10 2.06 -0.90
N SER A 286 -14.28 3.10 -0.11
CA SER A 286 -15.54 3.84 0.00
C SER A 286 -15.28 5.32 0.23
N PHE A 287 -16.31 6.14 -0.01
CA PHE A 287 -16.30 7.56 0.33
C PHE A 287 -17.20 7.81 1.55
N GLY A 288 -16.62 8.40 2.59
CA GLY A 288 -17.34 8.65 3.86
C GLY A 288 -18.31 9.82 3.80
N ARG A 289 -18.10 10.81 2.91
CA ARG A 289 -18.99 11.97 2.71
C ARG A 289 -19.34 12.16 1.26
N TRP A 290 -20.61 12.09 0.96
CA TRP A 290 -21.21 12.39 -0.33
C TRP A 290 -22.66 12.79 -0.15
N ASP A 291 -23.19 13.51 -1.10
CA ASP A 291 -24.59 13.96 -1.13
C ASP A 291 -25.17 13.82 -2.54
N ALA A 292 -26.48 13.63 -2.62
CA ALA A 292 -27.18 13.59 -3.90
C ALA A 292 -28.49 14.38 -3.86
N ALA A 293 -28.64 15.30 -4.78
CA ALA A 293 -29.89 15.95 -5.12
C ALA A 293 -30.51 15.22 -6.29
N ILE A 294 -31.67 14.62 -6.09
CA ILE A 294 -32.34 13.76 -7.06
C ILE A 294 -33.77 14.23 -7.27
N LYS A 295 -34.15 14.48 -8.53
CA LYS A 295 -35.54 14.57 -8.95
C LYS A 295 -35.88 13.33 -9.75
N PHE A 296 -36.89 12.59 -9.36
CA PHE A 296 -37.23 11.33 -10.01
C PHE A 296 -38.71 10.97 -9.82
N SER A 297 -39.32 10.49 -10.92
CA SER A 297 -40.57 9.77 -10.92
C SER A 297 -40.49 8.58 -11.88
N PRO A 298 -41.06 7.42 -11.52
CA PRO A 298 -41.19 6.30 -12.47
C PRO A 298 -42.03 6.63 -13.71
N ASP A 299 -42.98 7.56 -13.59
CA ASP A 299 -43.92 7.93 -14.63
C ASP A 299 -43.38 9.06 -15.54
N GLU A 300 -42.37 9.80 -15.09
CA GLU A 300 -41.74 10.93 -15.78
C GLU A 300 -40.22 10.78 -15.83
N VAL A 301 -39.74 9.66 -16.31
CA VAL A 301 -38.31 9.32 -16.27
C VAL A 301 -37.44 10.27 -17.11
N GLU A 302 -37.99 10.86 -18.16
CA GLU A 302 -37.30 11.85 -18.98
C GLU A 302 -37.00 13.16 -18.25
N ASN A 303 -37.80 13.48 -17.21
CA ASN A 303 -37.64 14.67 -16.36
C ASN A 303 -36.68 14.42 -15.16
N THR A 304 -36.07 13.23 -15.08
CA THR A 304 -35.11 12.90 -14.04
C THR A 304 -33.95 13.89 -14.02
N ALA A 305 -33.58 14.36 -12.84
CA ALA A 305 -32.37 15.16 -12.65
C ALA A 305 -31.57 14.60 -11.48
N ILE A 306 -30.30 14.32 -11.71
CA ILE A 306 -29.38 13.74 -10.71
C ILE A 306 -28.17 14.63 -10.60
N ARG A 307 -27.80 15.02 -9.36
CA ARG A 307 -26.54 15.67 -9.04
C ARG A 307 -25.97 15.01 -7.81
N VAL A 308 -24.81 14.33 -7.95
CA VAL A 308 -24.08 13.70 -6.86
C VAL A 308 -22.80 14.48 -6.63
N THR A 309 -22.51 14.82 -5.38
CA THR A 309 -21.28 15.51 -4.97
C THR A 309 -20.55 14.63 -3.97
N ILE A 310 -19.30 14.31 -4.25
CA ILE A 310 -18.47 13.38 -3.46
C ILE A 310 -17.26 14.14 -2.91
N ASP A 311 -17.03 14.09 -1.61
CA ASP A 311 -15.84 14.62 -0.96
C ASP A 311 -14.70 13.59 -1.07
N LEU A 312 -13.75 13.87 -1.97
CA LEU A 312 -12.65 12.98 -2.30
C LEU A 312 -11.66 12.79 -1.14
N ALA A 313 -11.58 13.74 -0.20
CA ALA A 313 -10.74 13.63 0.99
C ALA A 313 -11.19 12.51 1.94
N THR A 314 -12.42 12.01 1.77
CA THR A 314 -13.01 10.94 2.59
C THR A 314 -12.87 9.54 2.00
N ALA A 315 -12.06 9.40 0.95
CA ALA A 315 -11.73 8.09 0.39
C ALA A 315 -11.02 7.23 1.43
N ASN A 316 -11.51 6.01 1.60
CA ASN A 316 -11.00 5.06 2.59
C ASN A 316 -10.94 3.67 1.98
N THR A 317 -9.75 3.08 1.96
CA THR A 317 -9.47 1.72 1.47
C THR A 317 -9.11 0.76 2.62
N GLY A 318 -9.18 1.21 3.87
CA GLY A 318 -8.71 0.46 5.04
C GLY A 318 -7.20 0.46 5.23
N ASP A 319 -6.47 1.23 4.42
CA ASP A 319 -5.02 1.39 4.50
C ASP A 319 -4.68 2.88 4.43
N SER A 320 -4.18 3.43 5.53
CA SER A 320 -3.94 4.87 5.68
C SER A 320 -2.94 5.43 4.66
N GLN A 321 -2.00 4.63 4.19
CA GLN A 321 -0.99 5.06 3.23
C GLN A 321 -1.57 5.12 1.81
N ARG A 322 -2.40 4.15 1.43
CA ARG A 322 -3.16 4.25 0.17
C ARG A 322 -4.10 5.44 0.19
N ASP A 323 -4.78 5.66 1.32
CA ASP A 323 -5.72 6.76 1.49
C ASP A 323 -5.02 8.12 1.34
N GLU A 324 -3.79 8.27 1.88
CA GLU A 324 -2.97 9.47 1.64
C GLU A 324 -2.50 9.58 0.18
N SER A 325 -2.12 8.46 -0.44
CA SER A 325 -1.74 8.46 -1.86
C SER A 325 -2.91 8.88 -2.76
N LEU A 326 -4.14 8.42 -2.45
CA LEU A 326 -5.34 8.82 -3.19
C LEU A 326 -5.59 10.34 -3.16
N LYS A 327 -5.14 11.04 -2.12
CA LYS A 327 -5.29 12.50 -2.00
C LYS A 327 -4.28 13.29 -2.82
N SER A 328 -3.16 12.67 -3.23
CA SER A 328 -2.06 13.31 -3.93
C SER A 328 -2.45 13.84 -5.32
N SER A 329 -1.55 14.66 -5.90
CA SER A 329 -1.70 15.21 -7.26
C SER A 329 -1.81 14.14 -8.35
N ASP A 330 -1.19 12.98 -8.14
CA ASP A 330 -1.21 11.90 -9.12
C ASP A 330 -2.53 11.11 -9.15
N PHE A 331 -3.34 11.23 -8.08
CA PHE A 331 -4.65 10.56 -7.98
C PHE A 331 -5.80 11.56 -7.99
N PHE A 332 -6.38 11.90 -6.85
CA PHE A 332 -7.56 12.78 -6.83
C PHE A 332 -7.20 14.26 -6.84
N ASN A 333 -5.94 14.62 -6.51
CA ASN A 333 -5.48 16.00 -6.43
C ASN A 333 -6.42 16.89 -5.60
N ILE A 334 -6.72 16.44 -4.38
CA ILE A 334 -7.72 17.09 -3.53
C ILE A 334 -7.39 18.56 -3.20
N GLY A 335 -6.11 18.96 -3.30
CA GLY A 335 -5.68 20.34 -3.13
C GLY A 335 -6.27 21.28 -4.19
N ALA A 336 -6.40 20.81 -5.43
CA ALA A 336 -7.00 21.57 -6.53
C ALA A 336 -8.46 21.17 -6.79
N HIS A 337 -8.79 19.88 -6.60
CA HIS A 337 -10.09 19.28 -6.91
C HIS A 337 -10.63 18.47 -5.71
N PRO A 338 -11.11 19.13 -4.64
CA PRO A 338 -11.54 18.42 -3.42
C PRO A 338 -12.80 17.59 -3.60
N LYS A 339 -13.55 17.82 -4.67
CA LYS A 339 -14.85 17.16 -4.92
C LYS A 339 -14.90 16.55 -6.32
N ALA A 340 -15.56 15.39 -6.43
CA ALA A 340 -16.07 14.92 -7.72
C ALA A 340 -17.58 15.22 -7.82
N VAL A 341 -18.04 15.56 -9.02
CA VAL A 341 -19.44 15.91 -9.27
C VAL A 341 -19.97 15.15 -10.48
N PHE A 342 -21.01 14.36 -10.28
CA PHE A 342 -21.78 13.74 -11.36
C PHE A 342 -23.08 14.50 -11.56
N THR A 343 -23.42 14.80 -12.82
CA THR A 343 -24.69 15.41 -13.21
C THR A 343 -25.31 14.65 -14.38
N ALA A 344 -26.59 14.33 -14.27
CA ALA A 344 -27.36 13.74 -15.37
C ALA A 344 -28.75 14.35 -15.43
N SER A 345 -29.28 14.42 -16.63
CA SER A 345 -30.67 14.80 -16.93
C SER A 345 -31.31 13.71 -17.80
N GLY A 346 -32.50 13.30 -17.42
CA GLY A 346 -33.23 12.20 -18.03
C GLY A 346 -32.77 10.81 -17.53
N ALA A 347 -33.71 9.87 -17.58
CA ALA A 347 -33.44 8.46 -17.38
C ALA A 347 -34.17 7.64 -18.45
N LYS A 348 -33.65 6.44 -18.70
CA LYS A 348 -34.31 5.44 -19.55
C LYS A 348 -34.79 4.29 -18.69
N ALA A 349 -36.05 3.98 -18.68
CA ALA A 349 -36.59 2.79 -18.02
C ALA A 349 -36.19 1.53 -18.82
N LEU A 350 -35.67 0.51 -18.09
CA LEU A 350 -35.26 -0.78 -18.64
C LEU A 350 -36.18 -1.93 -18.19
N GLY A 351 -37.29 -1.58 -17.52
CA GLY A 351 -38.24 -2.51 -16.93
C GLY A 351 -37.79 -3.11 -15.61
N HIS A 352 -38.72 -3.61 -14.80
CA HIS A 352 -38.48 -4.25 -13.50
C HIS A 352 -37.70 -3.34 -12.54
N ASP A 353 -38.16 -2.11 -12.31
CA ASP A 353 -37.54 -1.09 -11.45
C ASP A 353 -36.10 -0.74 -11.83
N ARG A 354 -35.65 -1.07 -13.05
CA ARG A 354 -34.29 -0.79 -13.57
C ARG A 354 -34.30 0.43 -14.46
N TYR A 355 -33.31 1.28 -14.26
CA TYR A 355 -33.16 2.55 -14.97
C TYR A 355 -31.70 2.77 -15.37
N GLN A 356 -31.51 3.63 -16.34
CA GLN A 356 -30.21 4.05 -16.81
C GLN A 356 -30.22 5.56 -17.02
N SER A 357 -29.23 6.26 -16.47
CA SER A 357 -29.02 7.69 -16.74
C SER A 357 -27.62 7.91 -17.29
N SER A 358 -27.52 8.65 -18.38
CA SER A 358 -26.25 9.12 -18.94
C SER A 358 -26.01 10.56 -18.49
N GLY A 359 -24.83 10.84 -18.00
CA GLY A 359 -24.46 12.15 -17.46
C GLY A 359 -22.99 12.46 -17.63
N THR A 360 -22.54 13.51 -16.98
CA THR A 360 -21.13 13.95 -16.96
C THR A 360 -20.59 13.84 -15.56
N LEU A 361 -19.44 13.16 -15.42
CA LEU A 361 -18.64 13.15 -14.19
C LEU A 361 -17.47 14.12 -14.35
N ASP A 362 -17.35 15.04 -13.41
CA ASP A 362 -16.17 15.88 -13.20
C ASP A 362 -15.36 15.25 -12.10
N LEU A 363 -14.19 14.70 -12.43
CA LEU A 363 -13.27 14.06 -11.50
C LEU A 363 -11.85 14.51 -11.86
N HIS A 364 -11.07 14.92 -10.86
CA HIS A 364 -9.71 15.41 -11.06
C HIS A 364 -9.63 16.61 -12.03
N GLY A 365 -10.72 17.42 -12.13
CA GLY A 365 -10.84 18.52 -13.07
C GLY A 365 -11.13 18.13 -14.51
N VAL A 366 -11.31 16.84 -14.79
CA VAL A 366 -11.62 16.31 -16.13
C VAL A 366 -13.07 15.88 -16.20
N LYS A 367 -13.81 16.38 -17.20
CA LYS A 367 -15.22 16.05 -17.44
C LYS A 367 -15.33 14.95 -18.50
N ARG A 368 -16.01 13.85 -18.17
CA ARG A 368 -16.26 12.74 -19.10
C ARG A 368 -17.69 12.24 -18.99
N PRO A 369 -18.25 11.73 -20.08
CA PRO A 369 -19.55 11.08 -20.03
C PRO A 369 -19.48 9.77 -19.24
N VAL A 370 -20.47 9.54 -18.37
CA VAL A 370 -20.61 8.33 -17.57
C VAL A 370 -22.05 7.90 -17.58
N THR A 371 -22.29 6.59 -17.69
CA THR A 371 -23.62 6.01 -17.64
C THR A 371 -23.79 5.20 -16.35
N LEU A 372 -24.81 5.51 -15.58
CA LEU A 372 -25.21 4.79 -14.37
C LEU A 372 -26.33 3.81 -14.71
N ALA A 373 -26.19 2.56 -14.28
CA ALA A 373 -27.25 1.58 -14.27
C ALA A 373 -27.69 1.36 -12.81
N TYR A 374 -29.00 1.49 -12.55
CA TYR A 374 -29.48 1.43 -11.18
C TYR A 374 -30.93 0.89 -11.10
N THR A 375 -31.28 0.46 -9.89
CA THR A 375 -32.65 0.05 -9.53
C THR A 375 -33.23 1.05 -8.55
N VAL A 376 -34.51 1.33 -8.66
CA VAL A 376 -35.25 2.19 -7.73
C VAL A 376 -36.53 1.46 -7.31
N LYS A 377 -36.65 1.15 -6.03
CA LYS A 377 -37.89 0.59 -5.47
C LYS A 377 -38.51 1.60 -4.53
N ILE A 378 -39.66 2.10 -4.89
CA ILE A 378 -40.40 3.11 -4.11
C ILE A 378 -41.50 2.43 -3.32
N LYS A 379 -41.52 2.68 -2.00
CA LYS A 379 -42.61 2.32 -1.10
C LYS A 379 -43.04 3.56 -0.32
N LYS A 380 -44.19 4.12 -0.67
CA LYS A 380 -44.67 5.40 -0.14
C LYS A 380 -43.64 6.51 -0.36
N ASP A 381 -43.15 7.11 0.71
CA ASP A 381 -42.19 8.23 0.68
C ASP A 381 -40.71 7.78 0.83
N VAL A 382 -40.43 6.49 0.67
CA VAL A 382 -39.07 5.95 0.76
C VAL A 382 -38.71 5.23 -0.53
N ALA A 383 -37.59 5.62 -1.13
CA ALA A 383 -36.98 4.95 -2.26
C ALA A 383 -35.73 4.18 -1.78
N GLN A 384 -35.61 2.92 -2.20
CA GLN A 384 -34.39 2.11 -2.10
C GLN A 384 -33.68 2.16 -3.46
N VAL A 385 -32.45 2.65 -3.46
CA VAL A 385 -31.66 2.85 -4.70
C VAL A 385 -30.36 2.05 -4.61
N GLY A 386 -30.10 1.24 -5.62
CA GLY A 386 -28.86 0.52 -5.74
C GLY A 386 -28.38 0.48 -7.19
N GLY A 387 -27.09 0.65 -7.40
CA GLY A 387 -26.57 0.66 -8.76
C GLY A 387 -25.06 0.61 -8.84
N SER A 388 -24.57 0.58 -10.08
CA SER A 388 -23.14 0.53 -10.35
C SER A 388 -22.80 1.15 -11.72
N THR A 389 -21.50 1.48 -11.84
CA THR A 389 -20.88 1.87 -13.12
C THR A 389 -19.43 1.42 -13.14
N SER A 390 -18.82 1.45 -14.31
CA SER A 390 -17.39 1.21 -14.49
C SER A 390 -16.77 2.44 -15.15
N LEU A 391 -15.69 2.93 -14.54
CA LEU A 391 -14.95 4.09 -15.00
C LEU A 391 -13.58 3.65 -15.50
N ASP A 392 -13.06 4.32 -16.50
CA ASP A 392 -11.65 4.25 -16.86
C ASP A 392 -10.92 5.40 -16.15
N ARG A 393 -10.09 5.06 -15.14
CA ARG A 393 -9.35 6.04 -14.34
C ARG A 393 -8.40 6.90 -15.17
N THR A 394 -7.82 6.31 -16.23
CA THR A 394 -6.83 6.98 -17.06
C THR A 394 -7.44 8.11 -17.87
N SER A 395 -8.71 7.98 -18.25
CA SER A 395 -9.46 9.01 -18.98
C SER A 395 -9.69 10.27 -18.14
N PHE A 396 -9.59 10.17 -16.81
CA PHE A 396 -9.68 11.29 -15.87
C PHE A 396 -8.32 11.75 -15.36
N GLY A 397 -7.21 11.14 -15.81
CA GLY A 397 -5.87 11.44 -15.30
C GLY A 397 -5.62 10.93 -13.88
N VAL A 398 -6.48 10.06 -13.34
CA VAL A 398 -6.33 9.48 -12.00
C VAL A 398 -5.30 8.36 -12.05
N GLY A 399 -4.26 8.46 -11.22
CA GLY A 399 -3.09 7.60 -11.25
C GLY A 399 -2.17 7.97 -12.41
N SER A 400 -1.72 9.22 -12.44
CA SER A 400 -0.75 9.75 -13.42
C SER A 400 0.69 9.50 -12.97
N GLY A 401 1.66 9.97 -13.76
CA GLY A 401 3.09 9.85 -13.46
C GLY A 401 3.54 8.40 -13.37
N GLU A 402 4.15 8.02 -12.28
CA GLU A 402 4.63 6.63 -12.05
C GLU A 402 3.49 5.60 -11.97
N TRP A 403 2.26 6.04 -11.72
CA TRP A 403 1.06 5.21 -11.62
C TRP A 403 0.27 5.10 -12.93
N ALA A 404 0.77 5.66 -14.02
CA ALA A 404 0.09 5.68 -15.31
C ALA A 404 -0.05 4.27 -15.94
N SER A 405 0.88 3.35 -15.63
CA SER A 405 0.81 1.98 -16.14
C SER A 405 -0.44 1.25 -15.66
N THR A 406 -1.15 0.65 -16.62
CA THR A 406 -2.33 -0.17 -16.32
C THR A 406 -1.97 -1.59 -15.86
N ASP A 407 -0.71 -1.98 -15.97
CA ASP A 407 -0.19 -3.25 -15.43
C ASP A 407 -0.11 -3.24 -13.90
N GLN A 408 0.08 -2.06 -13.31
CA GLN A 408 0.13 -1.89 -11.86
C GLN A 408 -1.25 -1.63 -11.27
N ILE A 409 -1.97 -0.64 -11.81
CA ILE A 409 -3.33 -0.31 -11.38
C ILE A 409 -4.21 -0.44 -12.62
N ALA A 410 -5.16 -1.36 -12.58
CA ALA A 410 -6.06 -1.57 -13.71
C ALA A 410 -6.73 -0.26 -14.13
N ALA A 411 -6.91 -0.09 -15.44
CA ALA A 411 -7.60 1.09 -16.00
C ALA A 411 -9.04 1.18 -15.50
N LYS A 412 -9.73 0.04 -15.42
CA LYS A 412 -11.14 -0.03 -15.00
C LYS A 412 -11.27 -0.03 -13.49
N VAL A 413 -12.14 0.88 -13.00
CA VAL A 413 -12.55 0.99 -11.60
C VAL A 413 -14.06 0.85 -11.55
N GLY A 414 -14.53 -0.17 -10.82
CA GLY A 414 -15.95 -0.35 -10.52
C GLY A 414 -16.39 0.65 -9.45
N VAL A 415 -17.54 1.28 -9.64
CA VAL A 415 -18.19 2.13 -8.62
C VAL A 415 -19.56 1.57 -8.34
N SER A 416 -19.91 1.39 -7.08
CA SER A 416 -21.23 0.90 -6.66
C SER A 416 -21.80 1.77 -5.55
N PHE A 417 -23.12 1.88 -5.53
CA PHE A 417 -23.83 2.65 -4.52
C PHE A 417 -25.10 1.92 -4.07
N ASN A 418 -25.43 2.12 -2.81
CA ASN A 418 -26.68 1.62 -2.21
C ASN A 418 -27.09 2.59 -1.10
N PHE A 419 -28.30 3.13 -1.21
CA PHE A 419 -28.84 4.09 -0.25
C PHE A 419 -30.36 4.10 -0.26
N SER A 420 -30.91 4.64 0.82
CA SER A 420 -32.32 5.00 0.91
C SER A 420 -32.48 6.50 0.69
N ALA A 421 -33.56 6.92 0.06
CA ALA A 421 -33.91 8.32 -0.06
C ALA A 421 -35.36 8.55 0.42
N LYS A 422 -35.63 9.71 1.00
CA LYS A 422 -36.98 10.14 1.39
C LYS A 422 -37.47 11.22 0.44
N ARG A 423 -38.77 11.15 0.11
CA ARG A 423 -39.44 12.19 -0.66
C ARG A 423 -39.44 13.46 0.17
N LYS A 424 -39.04 14.58 -0.42
CA LYS A 424 -39.20 15.89 0.22
C LYS A 424 -40.66 16.31 0.14
N ALA A 425 -41.20 16.89 1.26
CA ALA A 425 -42.49 17.50 1.21
C ALA A 425 -42.50 18.59 0.12
N ALA A 426 -43.56 18.65 -0.68
CA ALA A 426 -43.75 19.76 -1.60
C ALA A 426 -43.96 21.02 -0.75
N ASN A 427 -43.11 22.01 -0.93
CA ASN A 427 -43.32 23.34 -0.34
C ASN A 427 -44.44 24.05 -1.07
#